data_cdeaf4c40946cfd3570d716404241efa
#
_entry.id   cdeaf4c40946cfd3570d716404241efa
#
_cell.length_a   1.000
_cell.length_b   1.000
_cell.length_c   1.000
_cell.angle_alpha   90.00
_cell.angle_beta   90.00
_cell.angle_gamma   90.00
#
_symmetry.space_group_name_H-M   'P 1'
#
loop_
_entity.id
_entity.type
_entity.pdbx_description
1 polymer ?
#
loop_
_entity_poly.entity_id
_entity_poly.type
_entity_poly.pdbx_seq_one_letter_code
_entity_poly.pdbx_strand_id
1 'polypeptide(L)'
;LNPEERAHKGVFLSFQYPVEIPGISVSNFIKTSINERRKAKELDPIPTPQLLKMMREKMELLSIKKGYLSRNMNEGFSGGEKKRNEIFQMVMLEPELAVLDETDSGLDVDMLKIVANGVIKFSNDNNAVLVITHYQRLLNYISPDYVHILHNGVIVRSGDSNLALEVEEKGYDGIYWASK
;
A
#
# COMPACT_ATOMS: atom_id res chain seq x y z
N LEU A 1 18.89 8.11 5.53
CA LEU A 1 17.72 9.00 5.61
C LEU A 1 16.85 8.61 6.79
N ASN A 2 16.41 9.58 7.58
CA ASN A 2 15.42 9.38 8.64
C ASN A 2 14.01 9.16 8.03
N PRO A 3 12.99 8.73 8.81
CA PRO A 3 11.65 8.47 8.29
C PRO A 3 10.99 9.68 7.62
N GLU A 4 11.17 10.88 8.17
CA GLU A 4 10.62 12.13 7.64
C GLU A 4 11.23 12.47 6.26
N GLU A 5 12.55 12.36 6.14
CA GLU A 5 13.25 12.57 4.87
C GLU A 5 12.80 11.59 3.78
N ARG A 6 12.55 10.32 4.16
CA ARG A 6 12.00 9.31 3.22
C ARG A 6 10.60 9.68 2.77
N ALA A 7 9.74 10.10 3.69
CA ALA A 7 8.37 10.52 3.38
C ALA A 7 8.37 11.75 2.46
N HIS A 8 9.23 12.74 2.70
CA HIS A 8 9.39 13.91 1.83
C HIS A 8 9.89 13.55 0.43
N LYS A 9 10.72 12.51 0.32
CA LYS A 9 11.19 11.95 -0.98
C LYS A 9 10.15 11.05 -1.67
N GLY A 10 8.95 10.94 -1.11
CA GLY A 10 7.87 10.17 -1.73
C GLY A 10 7.92 8.67 -1.45
N VAL A 11 8.59 8.22 -0.40
CA VAL A 11 8.51 6.82 0.06
C VAL A 11 7.32 6.66 1.00
N PHE A 12 6.47 5.68 0.72
CA PHE A 12 5.34 5.27 1.55
C PHE A 12 5.55 3.83 2.01
N LEU A 13 5.25 3.55 3.27
CA LEU A 13 5.27 2.21 3.84
C LEU A 13 3.91 1.86 4.44
N SER A 14 3.27 0.82 3.91
CA SER A 14 2.12 0.16 4.53
C SER A 14 2.64 -0.89 5.51
N PHE A 15 2.38 -0.70 6.79
CA PHE A 15 2.87 -1.59 7.84
C PHE A 15 2.09 -2.89 7.90
N GLN A 16 2.77 -3.99 8.25
CA GLN A 16 2.11 -5.26 8.56
C GLN A 16 1.04 -5.08 9.66
N TYR A 17 1.35 -4.27 10.68
CA TYR A 17 0.43 -3.90 11.78
C TYR A 17 0.26 -2.38 11.82
N PRO A 18 -0.81 -1.82 11.21
CA PRO A 18 -1.03 -0.38 11.19
C PRO A 18 -1.25 0.20 12.58
N VAL A 19 -0.52 1.28 12.87
CA VAL A 19 -0.55 1.95 14.18
C VAL A 19 -1.84 2.74 14.36
N GLU A 20 -2.36 2.77 15.58
CA GLU A 20 -3.48 3.63 15.99
C GLU A 20 -2.95 4.99 16.45
N ILE A 21 -3.61 6.07 16.04
CA ILE A 21 -3.28 7.44 16.46
C ILE A 21 -4.55 8.07 17.04
N PRO A 22 -4.77 7.94 18.36
CA PRO A 22 -5.93 8.52 19.02
C PRO A 22 -5.95 10.05 18.90
N GLY A 23 -7.14 10.61 18.77
CA GLY A 23 -7.33 12.07 18.74
C GLY A 23 -7.04 12.74 17.39
N ILE A 24 -6.54 12.01 16.41
CA ILE A 24 -6.27 12.54 15.06
C ILE A 24 -7.19 11.85 14.06
N SER A 25 -8.11 12.60 13.46
CA SER A 25 -9.00 12.04 12.44
C SER A 25 -8.25 11.66 11.17
N VAL A 26 -8.76 10.66 10.43
CA VAL A 26 -8.21 10.24 9.12
C VAL A 26 -8.07 11.44 8.18
N SER A 27 -9.09 12.31 8.11
CA SER A 27 -9.03 13.51 7.26
C SER A 27 -7.92 14.49 7.66
N ASN A 28 -7.72 14.71 8.96
CA ASN A 28 -6.66 15.61 9.44
C ASN A 28 -5.28 15.02 9.18
N PHE A 29 -5.12 13.71 9.42
CA PHE A 29 -3.86 13.01 9.11
C PHE A 29 -3.49 13.17 7.63
N ILE A 30 -4.42 12.84 6.71
CA ILE A 30 -4.21 12.97 5.27
C ILE A 30 -3.88 14.41 4.86
N LYS A 31 -4.66 15.38 5.36
CA LYS A 31 -4.42 16.80 5.07
C LYS A 31 -3.02 17.25 5.48
N THR A 32 -2.62 16.90 6.70
CA THR A 32 -1.30 17.26 7.23
C THR A 32 -0.19 16.62 6.42
N SER A 33 -0.31 15.31 6.13
CA SER A 33 0.71 14.57 5.37
C SER A 33 0.88 15.12 3.94
N ILE A 34 -0.22 15.44 3.25
CA ILE A 34 -0.16 16.08 1.92
C ILE A 34 0.53 17.43 2.00
N ASN A 35 0.16 18.25 2.98
CA ASN A 35 0.71 19.61 3.10
C ASN A 35 2.20 19.61 3.49
N GLU A 36 2.65 18.69 4.33
CA GLU A 36 4.07 18.54 4.65
C GLU A 36 4.89 18.10 3.42
N ARG A 37 4.37 17.18 2.61
CA ARG A 37 5.03 16.83 1.33
C ARG A 37 5.05 18.01 0.34
N ARG A 38 3.97 18.78 0.26
CA ARG A 38 3.91 19.98 -0.59
C ARG A 38 4.92 21.03 -0.13
N LYS A 39 4.98 21.28 1.18
CA LYS A 39 5.96 22.17 1.79
C LYS A 39 7.41 21.75 1.50
N ALA A 40 7.71 20.46 1.58
CA ALA A 40 9.04 19.94 1.23
C ALA A 40 9.40 20.14 -0.26
N LYS A 41 8.40 20.31 -1.12
CA LYS A 41 8.53 20.64 -2.56
C LYS A 41 8.34 22.14 -2.85
N GLU A 42 8.34 23.00 -1.82
CA GLU A 42 8.13 24.46 -1.92
C GLU A 42 6.80 24.85 -2.60
N LEU A 43 5.76 24.01 -2.41
CA LEU A 43 4.42 24.22 -2.96
C LEU A 43 3.46 24.72 -1.87
N ASP A 44 2.52 25.59 -2.25
CA ASP A 44 1.44 26.04 -1.37
C ASP A 44 0.59 24.89 -0.82
N PRO A 45 0.00 25.03 0.38
CA PRO A 45 -0.94 24.03 0.90
C PRO A 45 -2.08 23.76 -0.06
N ILE A 46 -2.55 22.50 -0.06
CA ILE A 46 -3.66 22.10 -0.93
C ILE A 46 -4.95 22.85 -0.55
N PRO A 47 -5.67 23.48 -1.52
CA PRO A 47 -6.95 24.10 -1.25
C PRO A 47 -7.97 23.10 -0.70
N THR A 48 -8.70 23.47 0.36
CA THR A 48 -9.67 22.57 1.02
C THR A 48 -10.72 21.98 0.05
N PRO A 49 -11.31 22.72 -0.91
CA PRO A 49 -12.25 22.14 -1.86
C PRO A 49 -11.61 21.06 -2.75
N GLN A 50 -10.37 21.26 -3.19
CA GLN A 50 -9.62 20.28 -3.96
C GLN A 50 -9.34 19.01 -3.15
N LEU A 51 -8.88 19.16 -1.92
CA LEU A 51 -8.64 18.05 -1.00
C LEU A 51 -9.91 17.21 -0.78
N LEU A 52 -11.04 17.86 -0.51
CA LEU A 52 -12.33 17.18 -0.29
C LEU A 52 -12.81 16.43 -1.54
N LYS A 53 -12.58 17.00 -2.73
CA LYS A 53 -12.88 16.32 -3.99
C LYS A 53 -12.03 15.05 -4.15
N MET A 54 -10.72 15.16 -3.98
CA MET A 54 -9.80 14.02 -4.02
C MET A 54 -10.19 12.93 -3.02
N MET A 55 -10.48 13.30 -1.76
CA MET A 55 -10.92 12.34 -0.75
C MET A 55 -12.17 11.57 -1.17
N ARG A 56 -13.18 12.25 -1.75
CA ARG A 56 -14.42 11.59 -2.20
C ARG A 56 -14.14 10.59 -3.32
N GLU A 57 -13.37 10.96 -4.32
CA GLU A 57 -13.01 10.10 -5.46
C GLU A 57 -12.25 8.86 -5.00
N LYS A 58 -11.26 9.01 -4.12
CA LYS A 58 -10.49 7.88 -3.60
C LYS A 58 -11.30 7.01 -2.62
N MET A 59 -12.24 7.59 -1.87
CA MET A 59 -13.18 6.84 -1.04
C MET A 59 -14.12 5.96 -1.88
N GLU A 60 -14.64 6.47 -3.00
CA GLU A 60 -15.47 5.69 -3.93
C GLU A 60 -14.67 4.52 -4.50
N LEU A 61 -13.44 4.77 -4.95
CA LEU A 61 -12.53 3.75 -5.47
C LEU A 61 -12.35 2.59 -4.49
N LEU A 62 -12.25 2.88 -3.20
CA LEU A 62 -11.97 1.90 -2.15
C LEU A 62 -13.22 1.46 -1.37
N SER A 63 -14.41 1.80 -1.85
CA SER A 63 -15.69 1.49 -1.18
C SER A 63 -15.72 1.93 0.29
N ILE A 64 -15.15 3.09 0.59
CA ILE A 64 -15.10 3.68 1.94
C ILE A 64 -16.38 4.46 2.19
N LYS A 65 -17.06 4.19 3.32
CA LYS A 65 -18.33 4.84 3.70
C LYS A 65 -18.12 6.29 4.16
N LYS A 66 -19.13 7.13 3.95
CA LYS A 66 -19.20 8.48 4.56
C LYS A 66 -19.06 8.35 6.07
N GLY A 67 -18.40 9.28 6.73
CA GLY A 67 -18.14 9.23 8.18
C GLY A 67 -16.80 8.55 8.55
N TYR A 68 -16.19 7.79 7.65
CA TYR A 68 -14.88 7.20 7.89
C TYR A 68 -13.80 8.25 8.18
N LEU A 69 -13.82 9.36 7.44
CA LEU A 69 -12.85 10.44 7.54
C LEU A 69 -12.83 11.15 8.90
N SER A 70 -13.94 11.11 9.64
CA SER A 70 -14.06 11.72 10.97
C SER A 70 -13.64 10.80 12.12
N ARG A 71 -13.42 9.51 11.84
CA ARG A 71 -12.91 8.57 12.85
C ARG A 71 -11.43 8.85 13.10
N ASN A 72 -10.98 8.56 14.31
CA ASN A 72 -9.55 8.62 14.63
C ASN A 72 -8.77 7.56 13.83
N MET A 73 -7.53 7.89 13.51
CA MET A 73 -6.66 7.09 12.66
C MET A 73 -6.48 5.68 13.23
N ASN A 74 -7.03 4.69 12.55
CA ASN A 74 -7.00 3.26 12.90
C ASN A 74 -7.61 2.87 14.25
N GLU A 75 -8.07 3.82 15.08
CA GLU A 75 -8.65 3.54 16.41
C GLU A 75 -9.97 2.80 16.27
N GLY A 76 -10.04 1.59 16.84
CA GLY A 76 -11.20 0.74 16.76
C GLY A 76 -11.57 0.25 15.35
N PHE A 77 -10.64 0.30 14.41
CA PHE A 77 -10.81 -0.27 13.08
C PHE A 77 -10.60 -1.78 13.14
N SER A 78 -11.39 -2.54 12.37
CA SER A 78 -11.09 -3.94 12.10
C SER A 78 -9.79 -4.07 11.28
N GLY A 79 -9.20 -5.27 11.25
CA GLY A 79 -8.00 -5.51 10.45
C GLY A 79 -8.16 -5.10 8.98
N GLY A 80 -9.28 -5.47 8.36
CA GLY A 80 -9.60 -5.08 6.98
C GLY A 80 -9.81 -3.57 6.81
N GLU A 81 -10.43 -2.88 7.79
CA GLU A 81 -10.54 -1.42 7.77
C GLU A 81 -9.16 -0.75 7.88
N LYS A 82 -8.25 -1.26 8.73
CA LYS A 82 -6.88 -0.76 8.86
C LYS A 82 -6.12 -0.88 7.54
N LYS A 83 -6.16 -2.05 6.89
CA LYS A 83 -5.51 -2.27 5.59
C LYS A 83 -6.11 -1.40 4.49
N ARG A 84 -7.44 -1.28 4.43
CA ARG A 84 -8.11 -0.34 3.51
C ARG A 84 -7.67 1.11 3.75
N ASN A 85 -7.49 1.50 5.02
CA ASN A 85 -7.02 2.84 5.37
C ASN A 85 -5.58 3.09 4.89
N GLU A 86 -4.71 2.10 4.91
CA GLU A 86 -3.35 2.24 4.36
C GLU A 86 -3.37 2.42 2.84
N ILE A 87 -4.19 1.64 2.13
CA ILE A 87 -4.37 1.86 0.69
C ILE A 87 -4.97 3.24 0.41
N PHE A 88 -5.92 3.70 1.25
CA PHE A 88 -6.46 5.06 1.13
C PHE A 88 -5.36 6.13 1.31
N GLN A 89 -4.48 5.97 2.30
CA GLN A 89 -3.32 6.85 2.47
C GLN A 89 -2.42 6.83 1.24
N MET A 90 -2.08 5.65 0.72
CA MET A 90 -1.24 5.50 -0.47
C MET A 90 -1.83 6.25 -1.67
N VAL A 91 -3.11 6.03 -2.00
CA VAL A 91 -3.73 6.68 -3.16
C VAL A 91 -4.00 8.17 -2.97
N MET A 92 -4.03 8.67 -1.71
CA MET A 92 -4.14 10.10 -1.39
C MET A 92 -2.80 10.81 -1.42
N LEU A 93 -1.74 10.14 -0.95
CA LEU A 93 -0.39 10.72 -0.88
C LEU A 93 0.35 10.62 -2.22
N GLU A 94 -0.06 9.73 -3.10
CA GLU A 94 0.55 9.50 -4.42
C GLU A 94 2.09 9.42 -4.34
N PRO A 95 2.64 8.45 -3.56
CA PRO A 95 4.07 8.32 -3.39
C PRO A 95 4.78 7.95 -4.70
N GLU A 96 6.11 8.17 -4.75
CA GLU A 96 6.97 7.73 -5.85
C GLU A 96 7.34 6.26 -5.69
N LEU A 97 7.47 5.80 -4.43
CA LEU A 97 7.66 4.39 -4.08
C LEU A 97 6.70 4.00 -2.97
N ALA A 98 5.83 3.03 -3.21
CA ALA A 98 5.00 2.40 -2.20
C ALA A 98 5.56 1.03 -1.84
N VAL A 99 5.83 0.79 -0.56
CA VAL A 99 6.20 -0.51 0.00
C VAL A 99 5.00 -1.05 0.78
N LEU A 100 4.47 -2.18 0.34
CA LEU A 100 3.28 -2.83 0.91
C LEU A 100 3.70 -4.11 1.63
N ASP A 101 3.75 -4.06 2.97
CA ASP A 101 4.21 -5.16 3.79
C ASP A 101 3.02 -6.00 4.27
N GLU A 102 2.88 -7.21 3.73
CA GLU A 102 1.79 -8.15 4.01
C GLU A 102 0.39 -7.50 4.04
N THR A 103 0.13 -6.63 3.08
CA THR A 103 -1.14 -5.88 3.01
C THR A 103 -2.35 -6.78 2.74
N ASP A 104 -2.13 -7.98 2.24
CA ASP A 104 -3.15 -9.01 1.96
C ASP A 104 -3.43 -9.95 3.14
N SER A 105 -2.63 -9.89 4.20
CA SER A 105 -2.77 -10.77 5.37
C SER A 105 -4.10 -10.52 6.11
N GLY A 106 -4.85 -11.60 6.36
CA GLY A 106 -6.11 -11.54 7.12
C GLY A 106 -7.30 -10.91 6.38
N LEU A 107 -7.18 -10.63 5.08
CA LEU A 107 -8.27 -10.09 4.27
C LEU A 107 -9.18 -11.21 3.73
N ASP A 108 -10.49 -10.94 3.70
CA ASP A 108 -11.43 -11.71 2.91
C ASP A 108 -11.28 -11.38 1.41
N VAL A 109 -11.96 -12.17 0.56
CA VAL A 109 -11.85 -12.06 -0.90
C VAL A 109 -12.28 -10.70 -1.41
N ASP A 110 -13.32 -10.09 -0.84
CA ASP A 110 -13.84 -8.80 -1.32
C ASP A 110 -12.92 -7.66 -0.91
N MET A 111 -12.38 -7.70 0.30
CA MET A 111 -11.36 -6.76 0.75
C MET A 111 -10.08 -6.84 -0.07
N LEU A 112 -9.66 -8.06 -0.40
CA LEU A 112 -8.48 -8.29 -1.23
C LEU A 112 -8.64 -7.66 -2.63
N LYS A 113 -9.83 -7.79 -3.25
CA LYS A 113 -10.15 -7.13 -4.52
C LYS A 113 -10.09 -5.61 -4.43
N ILE A 114 -10.60 -5.03 -3.33
CA ILE A 114 -10.57 -3.58 -3.11
C ILE A 114 -9.12 -3.08 -2.99
N VAL A 115 -8.30 -3.78 -2.21
CA VAL A 115 -6.87 -3.49 -2.05
C VAL A 115 -6.14 -3.58 -3.38
N ALA A 116 -6.32 -4.69 -4.10
CA ALA A 116 -5.72 -4.90 -5.42
C ALA A 116 -6.12 -3.80 -6.42
N ASN A 117 -7.41 -3.45 -6.47
CA ASN A 117 -7.90 -2.36 -7.33
C ASN A 117 -7.26 -1.01 -6.96
N GLY A 118 -7.08 -0.74 -5.67
CA GLY A 118 -6.38 0.46 -5.19
C GLY A 118 -4.93 0.51 -5.70
N VAL A 119 -4.21 -0.60 -5.61
CA VAL A 119 -2.83 -0.72 -6.12
C VAL A 119 -2.78 -0.54 -7.64
N ILE A 120 -3.62 -1.26 -8.39
CA ILE A 120 -3.67 -1.16 -9.86
C ILE A 120 -3.97 0.28 -10.32
N LYS A 121 -4.91 0.96 -9.69
CA LYS A 121 -5.28 2.33 -10.03
C LYS A 121 -4.24 3.37 -9.61
N PHE A 122 -3.41 3.04 -8.62
CA PHE A 122 -2.29 3.86 -8.21
C PHE A 122 -1.09 3.69 -9.15
N SER A 123 -0.81 2.46 -9.60
CA SER A 123 0.36 2.13 -10.42
C SER A 123 0.32 2.82 -11.78
N ASN A 124 1.44 3.46 -12.15
CA ASN A 124 1.67 4.11 -13.44
C ASN A 124 3.18 4.23 -13.72
N ASP A 125 3.56 4.74 -14.86
CA ASP A 125 4.97 4.83 -15.31
C ASP A 125 5.86 5.75 -14.43
N ASN A 126 5.27 6.55 -13.54
CA ASN A 126 6.00 7.49 -12.70
C ASN A 126 6.15 7.05 -11.24
N ASN A 127 5.66 5.86 -10.88
CA ASN A 127 5.78 5.32 -9.53
C ASN A 127 6.16 3.84 -9.54
N ALA A 128 6.61 3.36 -8.38
CA ALA A 128 6.91 1.95 -8.17
C ALA A 128 6.15 1.41 -6.96
N VAL A 129 5.73 0.15 -7.05
CA VAL A 129 5.12 -0.58 -5.94
C VAL A 129 5.96 -1.83 -5.64
N LEU A 130 6.44 -1.93 -4.41
CA LEU A 130 7.06 -3.12 -3.87
C LEU A 130 6.07 -3.83 -2.96
N VAL A 131 5.61 -5.01 -3.36
CA VAL A 131 4.72 -5.84 -2.55
C VAL A 131 5.53 -6.94 -1.88
N ILE A 132 5.46 -7.01 -0.55
CA ILE A 132 6.02 -8.11 0.24
C ILE A 132 4.83 -8.97 0.67
N THR A 133 4.79 -10.21 0.22
CA THR A 133 3.74 -11.17 0.58
C THR A 133 4.27 -12.61 0.55
N HIS A 134 3.68 -13.44 1.36
CA HIS A 134 3.86 -14.89 1.33
C HIS A 134 2.60 -15.59 0.80
N TYR A 135 1.59 -14.85 0.38
CA TYR A 135 0.35 -15.35 -0.22
C TYR A 135 0.24 -14.92 -1.67
N GLN A 136 -0.11 -15.86 -2.54
CA GLN A 136 -0.33 -15.56 -3.94
C GLN A 136 -1.69 -14.91 -4.25
N ARG A 137 -2.62 -14.92 -3.29
CA ARG A 137 -3.97 -14.40 -3.53
C ARG A 137 -4.00 -12.99 -4.11
N LEU A 138 -3.10 -12.11 -3.66
CA LEU A 138 -3.00 -10.74 -4.18
C LEU A 138 -2.50 -10.75 -5.62
N LEU A 139 -1.54 -11.62 -5.95
CA LEU A 139 -0.94 -11.72 -7.28
C LEU A 139 -1.92 -12.26 -8.34
N ASN A 140 -3.01 -12.90 -7.93
CA ASN A 140 -4.11 -13.26 -8.84
C ASN A 140 -4.89 -12.04 -9.38
N TYR A 141 -4.75 -10.89 -8.72
CA TYR A 141 -5.38 -9.62 -9.11
C TYR A 141 -4.38 -8.59 -9.64
N ILE A 142 -3.13 -8.63 -9.15
CA ILE A 142 -2.06 -7.71 -9.53
C ILE A 142 -1.00 -8.53 -10.26
N SER A 143 -0.75 -8.21 -11.54
CA SER A 143 0.33 -8.84 -12.29
C SER A 143 1.64 -8.08 -12.03
N PRO A 144 2.61 -8.64 -11.31
CA PRO A 144 3.89 -7.97 -11.08
C PRO A 144 4.76 -8.04 -12.33
N ASP A 145 5.56 -6.99 -12.58
CA ASP A 145 6.57 -6.98 -13.63
C ASP A 145 7.76 -7.87 -13.26
N TYR A 146 8.11 -7.89 -11.96
CA TYR A 146 9.23 -8.66 -11.41
C TYR A 146 8.82 -9.36 -10.13
N VAL A 147 9.34 -10.58 -9.96
CA VAL A 147 9.20 -11.39 -8.74
C VAL A 147 10.57 -11.77 -8.23
N HIS A 148 10.81 -11.56 -6.95
CA HIS A 148 12.06 -11.90 -6.28
C HIS A 148 11.78 -12.82 -5.10
N ILE A 149 12.50 -13.93 -5.02
CA ILE A 149 12.43 -14.85 -3.88
C ILE A 149 13.56 -14.52 -2.91
N LEU A 150 13.19 -14.09 -1.70
CA LEU A 150 14.11 -13.78 -0.61
C LEU A 150 14.21 -14.97 0.35
N HIS A 151 15.42 -15.46 0.60
CA HIS A 151 15.70 -16.52 1.57
C HIS A 151 16.95 -16.20 2.37
N ASN A 152 16.87 -16.28 3.69
CA ASN A 152 18.00 -15.99 4.60
C ASN A 152 18.70 -14.64 4.30
N GLY A 153 17.94 -13.60 3.96
CA GLY A 153 18.46 -12.26 3.66
C GLY A 153 19.09 -12.10 2.28
N VAL A 154 18.99 -13.11 1.40
CA VAL A 154 19.54 -13.06 0.03
C VAL A 154 18.45 -13.30 -1.00
N ILE A 155 18.45 -12.56 -2.10
CA ILE A 155 17.60 -12.85 -3.25
C ILE A 155 18.21 -14.06 -3.96
N VAL A 156 17.53 -15.21 -3.85
CA VAL A 156 17.99 -16.49 -4.42
C VAL A 156 17.54 -16.71 -5.85
N ARG A 157 16.44 -16.08 -6.26
CA ARG A 157 15.93 -16.16 -7.62
C ARG A 157 15.11 -14.92 -7.97
N SER A 158 15.17 -14.50 -9.23
CA SER A 158 14.36 -13.42 -9.80
C SER A 158 13.75 -13.88 -11.11
N GLY A 159 12.55 -13.40 -11.41
CA GLY A 159 11.82 -13.72 -12.64
C GLY A 159 10.63 -12.79 -12.85
N ASP A 160 9.79 -13.14 -13.79
CA ASP A 160 8.51 -12.47 -14.07
C ASP A 160 7.35 -13.08 -13.22
N SER A 161 6.11 -12.74 -13.55
CA SER A 161 4.92 -13.24 -12.86
C SER A 161 4.80 -14.78 -12.86
N ASN A 162 5.40 -15.49 -13.83
CA ASN A 162 5.37 -16.97 -13.86
C ASN A 162 6.14 -17.57 -12.69
N LEU A 163 7.16 -16.88 -12.18
CA LEU A 163 7.89 -17.34 -10.99
C LEU A 163 6.99 -17.44 -9.77
N ALA A 164 6.01 -16.55 -9.62
CA ALA A 164 5.04 -16.63 -8.54
C ALA A 164 4.16 -17.90 -8.66
N LEU A 165 3.71 -18.24 -9.87
CA LEU A 165 2.94 -19.47 -10.12
C LEU A 165 3.78 -20.72 -9.86
N GLU A 166 5.05 -20.70 -10.23
CA GLU A 166 5.98 -21.80 -9.96
C GLU A 166 6.17 -22.05 -8.46
N VAL A 167 6.25 -20.97 -7.64
CA VAL A 167 6.30 -21.09 -6.18
C VAL A 167 5.03 -21.74 -5.63
N GLU A 168 3.87 -21.39 -6.17
CA GLU A 168 2.58 -21.98 -5.74
C GLU A 168 2.51 -23.48 -6.03
N GLU A 169 2.93 -23.88 -7.22
CA GLU A 169 2.87 -25.29 -7.64
C GLU A 169 3.89 -26.16 -6.89
N LYS A 170 5.12 -25.69 -6.75
CA LYS A 170 6.26 -26.51 -6.30
C LYS A 170 6.67 -26.25 -4.85
N GLY A 171 6.11 -25.21 -4.22
CA GLY A 171 6.59 -24.72 -2.93
C GLY A 171 7.99 -24.13 -3.01
N TYR A 172 8.43 -23.52 -1.93
CA TYR A 172 9.78 -22.92 -1.84
C TYR A 172 10.88 -23.97 -1.98
N ASP A 173 10.72 -25.17 -1.40
CA ASP A 173 11.73 -26.26 -1.46
C ASP A 173 12.02 -26.72 -2.89
N GLY A 174 10.99 -26.80 -3.74
CA GLY A 174 11.14 -27.14 -5.16
C GLY A 174 11.95 -26.14 -5.97
N ILE A 175 12.07 -24.91 -5.47
CA ILE A 175 12.79 -23.83 -6.15
C ILE A 175 14.23 -23.71 -5.68
N TYR A 176 14.51 -23.93 -4.39
CA TYR A 176 15.87 -23.85 -3.81
C TYR A 176 16.79 -24.98 -4.32
N TRP A 177 16.25 -26.17 -4.55
CA TRP A 177 17.06 -27.33 -4.93
C TRP A 177 17.30 -27.45 -6.45
N ALA A 178 16.52 -26.75 -7.27
CA ALA A 178 16.71 -26.74 -8.73
C ALA A 178 17.90 -25.88 -9.21
N SER A 179 18.57 -25.18 -8.29
CA SER A 179 19.67 -24.23 -8.60
C SER A 179 21.05 -24.74 -8.16
N LYS A 180 21.19 -26.05 -7.86
CA LYS A 180 22.49 -26.69 -7.55
C LYS A 180 22.97 -27.56 -8.67
#